data_bd2836cae042e45dbd115b697ea7b5ed
#
_entry.id   bd2836cae042e45dbd115b697ea7b5ed
#
_cell.length_a   1.000
_cell.length_b   1.000
_cell.length_c   1.000
_cell.angle_alpha   90.00
_cell.angle_beta   90.00
_cell.angle_gamma   90.00
#
_symmetry.space_group_name_H-M   'P 1'
#
loop_
_entity.id
_entity.type
_entity.pdbx_description
1 polymer ?
#
loop_
_entity_poly.entity_id
_entity_poly.type
_entity_poly.pdbx_seq_one_letter_code
_entity_poly.pdbx_strand_id
1 'polypeptide(L)'
;MAFRPNWYDNNSSGGRAWLSRSIRDWTAIRLIFTLCAAFYVIELLLLALGGPASPGLDVLFDLMALRSWNATETGPSFNFLFPVQLVTYMLLHSPGDMWHLFWNMVLMWMFGRELEGVMGKRAFLRMFIAGGILGALLQWGSGLVTDSTTPTIGASGAVYTIMMMYTLRWPRRTILLFPFMIPVPVVLIMAFKLAGDFMGFMGGGGHVAHLVHLGGALMGYIWFKRGDFVGRIQTQHQRKAAQKVAEEKTGERREMDRILAKIQASGLSSLDKKERSFLDRRSKELRESR
;
A
#
# COMPACT_ATOMS: atom_id res chain seq x y z
N MET A 1 -5.23 22.98 -19.73
CA MET A 1 -5.71 22.84 -18.34
C MET A 1 -4.96 21.70 -17.69
N ALA A 2 -4.03 21.98 -16.79
CA ALA A 2 -3.24 20.96 -16.09
C ALA A 2 -4.10 20.34 -14.98
N PHE A 3 -4.37 19.04 -15.06
CA PHE A 3 -5.03 18.26 -14.03
C PHE A 3 -4.19 18.29 -12.75
N ARG A 4 -4.63 19.03 -11.72
CA ARG A 4 -4.07 18.95 -10.36
C ARG A 4 -4.86 17.90 -9.59
N PRO A 5 -4.26 16.75 -9.23
CA PRO A 5 -4.92 15.80 -8.36
C PRO A 5 -5.09 16.38 -6.96
N ASN A 6 -6.28 16.24 -6.38
CA ASN A 6 -6.72 16.78 -5.07
C ASN A 6 -5.96 16.26 -3.82
N TRP A 7 -4.84 15.55 -3.97
CA TRP A 7 -4.03 15.05 -2.85
C TRP A 7 -2.90 16.01 -2.45
N TYR A 8 -2.89 17.24 -3.03
CA TYR A 8 -1.86 18.25 -2.76
C TYR A 8 -2.06 19.03 -1.44
N ASP A 9 -3.24 18.96 -0.82
CA ASP A 9 -3.58 19.72 0.37
C ASP A 9 -3.61 18.82 1.61
N ASN A 10 -2.46 18.51 2.18
CA ASN A 10 -2.35 18.14 3.58
C ASN A 10 -1.08 18.73 4.18
N ASN A 11 -1.25 19.92 4.73
CA ASN A 11 -0.36 20.59 5.65
C ASN A 11 -0.36 19.81 6.98
N SER A 12 0.71 19.14 7.32
CA SER A 12 0.91 18.60 8.66
C SER A 12 1.95 19.42 9.41
N SER A 13 1.44 20.20 10.33
CA SER A 13 2.16 20.89 11.37
C SER A 13 2.96 19.98 12.31
N GLY A 14 4.20 20.34 12.53
CA GLY A 14 4.83 20.48 13.82
C GLY A 14 5.19 19.27 14.66
N GLY A 15 6.50 19.12 14.80
CA GLY A 15 7.29 18.42 15.77
C GLY A 15 6.75 18.04 17.14
N ARG A 16 7.22 16.89 17.63
CA ARG A 16 7.66 16.65 19.02
C ARG A 16 8.16 15.22 19.28
N ALA A 17 9.20 15.14 20.12
CA ALA A 17 9.66 14.06 20.99
C ALA A 17 10.34 12.83 20.38
N TRP A 18 11.61 12.69 20.71
CA TRP A 18 12.64 11.79 20.16
C TRP A 18 12.68 10.38 20.78
N LEU A 19 11.85 9.98 21.74
CA LEU A 19 12.11 8.81 22.58
C LEU A 19 11.01 7.76 22.72
N SER A 20 9.90 7.83 21.96
CA SER A 20 8.95 6.70 21.90
C SER A 20 8.14 6.71 20.60
N ARG A 21 8.81 6.55 19.46
CA ARG A 21 8.09 6.44 18.18
C ARG A 21 7.56 5.01 18.03
N SER A 22 6.29 4.83 18.29
CA SER A 22 5.54 3.64 17.90
C SER A 22 5.76 3.33 16.41
N ILE A 23 5.69 2.05 16.02
CA ILE A 23 5.71 1.60 14.60
C ILE A 23 4.74 2.43 13.74
N ARG A 24 3.69 2.99 14.35
CA ARG A 24 2.73 3.90 13.72
C ARG A 24 3.36 5.16 13.13
N ASP A 25 4.47 5.63 13.72
CA ASP A 25 5.19 6.84 13.29
C ASP A 25 6.27 6.54 12.25
N TRP A 26 6.51 5.28 11.92
CA TRP A 26 7.45 4.91 10.88
C TRP A 26 6.93 5.31 9.50
N THR A 27 7.84 5.70 8.62
CA THR A 27 7.52 5.86 7.21
C THR A 27 7.17 4.50 6.59
N ALA A 28 6.42 4.50 5.48
CA ALA A 28 6.10 3.26 4.76
C ALA A 28 7.38 2.55 4.31
N ILE A 29 8.35 3.30 3.81
CA ILE A 29 9.64 2.75 3.36
C ILE A 29 10.37 2.04 4.51
N ARG A 30 10.45 2.66 5.68
CA ARG A 30 11.08 2.00 6.85
C ARG A 30 10.36 0.70 7.23
N LEU A 31 9.04 0.72 7.21
CA LEU A 31 8.24 -0.47 7.51
C LEU A 31 8.55 -1.60 6.52
N ILE A 32 8.50 -1.30 5.20
CA ILE A 32 8.77 -2.29 4.17
C ILE A 32 10.20 -2.82 4.26
N PHE A 33 11.20 -1.93 4.45
CA PHE A 33 12.60 -2.31 4.64
C PHE A 33 12.77 -3.28 5.79
N THR A 34 12.20 -2.95 6.96
CA THR A 34 12.32 -3.79 8.15
C THR A 34 11.67 -5.15 7.94
N LEU A 35 10.50 -5.19 7.29
CA LEU A 35 9.82 -6.45 6.98
C LEU A 35 10.65 -7.31 6.00
N CYS A 36 11.09 -6.74 4.86
CA CYS A 36 11.90 -7.48 3.89
C CYS A 36 13.23 -7.96 4.51
N ALA A 37 13.91 -7.12 5.29
CA ALA A 37 15.14 -7.49 5.97
C ALA A 37 14.91 -8.59 7.02
N ALA A 38 13.81 -8.52 7.79
CA ALA A 38 13.47 -9.54 8.77
C ALA A 38 13.20 -10.90 8.12
N PHE A 39 12.41 -10.92 7.04
CA PHE A 39 12.17 -12.16 6.28
C PHE A 39 13.45 -12.69 5.65
N TYR A 40 14.29 -11.83 5.08
CA TYR A 40 15.57 -12.23 4.52
C TYR A 40 16.51 -12.87 5.58
N VAL A 41 16.54 -12.32 6.80
CA VAL A 41 17.29 -12.94 7.90
C VAL A 41 16.70 -14.31 8.24
N ILE A 42 15.38 -14.48 8.25
CA ILE A 42 14.74 -15.78 8.48
C ILE A 42 15.13 -16.76 7.36
N GLU A 43 15.09 -16.34 6.08
CA GLU A 43 15.51 -17.16 4.94
C GLU A 43 16.98 -17.61 5.08
N LEU A 44 17.88 -16.70 5.45
CA LEU A 44 19.30 -17.03 5.70
C LEU A 44 19.50 -18.00 6.87
N LEU A 45 18.74 -17.82 7.96
CA LEU A 45 18.80 -18.72 9.11
C LEU A 45 18.30 -20.13 8.73
N LEU A 46 17.19 -20.23 8.02
CA LEU A 46 16.65 -21.51 7.55
C LEU A 46 17.63 -22.21 6.60
N LEU A 47 18.25 -21.44 5.68
CA LEU A 47 19.29 -21.95 4.79
C LEU A 47 20.52 -22.43 5.59
N ALA A 48 20.99 -21.68 6.57
CA ALA A 48 22.14 -22.01 7.39
C ALA A 48 21.93 -23.26 8.25
N LEU A 49 20.70 -23.46 8.77
CA LEU A 49 20.35 -24.59 9.62
C LEU A 49 20.07 -25.89 8.82
N GLY A 50 19.47 -25.76 7.63
CA GLY A 50 19.02 -26.91 6.83
C GLY A 50 19.83 -27.16 5.56
N GLY A 51 20.77 -26.28 5.20
CA GLY A 51 21.52 -26.35 3.96
C GLY A 51 20.67 -25.98 2.72
N PRO A 52 21.19 -26.24 1.50
CA PRO A 52 20.50 -25.90 0.25
C PRO A 52 19.14 -26.57 0.05
N ALA A 53 18.92 -27.72 0.69
CA ALA A 53 17.65 -28.47 0.67
C ALA A 53 16.89 -28.32 2.01
N SER A 54 16.85 -27.11 2.55
CA SER A 54 16.22 -26.84 3.86
C SER A 54 14.69 -27.03 3.80
N PRO A 55 14.13 -28.04 4.49
CA PRO A 55 12.68 -28.22 4.54
C PRO A 55 11.94 -27.02 5.12
N GLY A 56 12.58 -26.27 6.02
CA GLY A 56 12.01 -25.05 6.60
C GLY A 56 11.91 -23.92 5.56
N LEU A 57 12.88 -23.81 4.65
CA LEU A 57 12.87 -22.83 3.58
C LEU A 57 11.81 -23.19 2.54
N ASP A 58 11.67 -24.48 2.20
CA ASP A 58 10.63 -24.97 1.29
C ASP A 58 9.23 -24.65 1.84
N VAL A 59 8.98 -24.95 3.14
CA VAL A 59 7.70 -24.61 3.78
C VAL A 59 7.44 -23.10 3.76
N LEU A 60 8.45 -22.27 4.04
CA LEU A 60 8.30 -20.81 3.99
C LEU A 60 7.87 -20.35 2.58
N PHE A 61 8.54 -20.87 1.54
CA PHE A 61 8.23 -20.54 0.16
C PHE A 61 6.87 -21.10 -0.27
N ASP A 62 6.48 -22.28 0.16
CA ASP A 62 5.17 -22.86 -0.11
C ASP A 62 4.03 -22.02 0.47
N LEU A 63 4.23 -21.43 1.65
CA LEU A 63 3.24 -20.60 2.31
C LEU A 63 3.16 -19.19 1.72
N MET A 64 4.29 -18.60 1.32
CA MET A 64 4.38 -17.16 1.08
C MET A 64 4.75 -16.76 -0.33
N ALA A 65 5.49 -17.60 -1.09
CA ALA A 65 5.86 -17.30 -2.47
C ALA A 65 4.65 -17.45 -3.41
N LEU A 66 4.59 -16.62 -4.44
CA LEU A 66 3.54 -16.71 -5.45
C LEU A 66 3.84 -17.88 -6.40
N ARG A 67 2.94 -18.85 -6.47
CA ARG A 67 3.01 -19.95 -7.42
C ARG A 67 2.18 -19.64 -8.66
N SER A 68 2.67 -20.01 -9.84
CA SER A 68 1.90 -19.89 -11.07
C SER A 68 0.71 -20.87 -11.11
N TRP A 69 -0.23 -20.63 -12.04
CA TRP A 69 -1.43 -21.47 -12.19
C TRP A 69 -1.10 -22.97 -12.37
N ASN A 70 -0.04 -23.29 -13.11
CA ASN A 70 0.36 -24.66 -13.46
C ASN A 70 1.46 -25.23 -12.55
N ALA A 71 1.66 -24.70 -11.34
CA ALA A 71 2.79 -25.08 -10.48
C ALA A 71 2.70 -26.47 -9.84
N THR A 72 1.72 -27.30 -10.18
CA THR A 72 1.59 -28.67 -9.69
C THR A 72 1.65 -29.67 -10.84
N GLU A 73 2.36 -30.80 -10.65
CA GLU A 73 2.43 -31.91 -11.62
C GLU A 73 1.05 -32.52 -11.95
N THR A 74 0.04 -32.27 -11.13
CA THR A 74 -1.31 -32.83 -11.23
C THR A 74 -2.34 -31.89 -11.90
N GLY A 75 -1.89 -30.75 -12.45
CA GLY A 75 -2.77 -29.78 -13.09
C GLY A 75 -3.15 -28.60 -12.17
N PRO A 76 -4.11 -27.74 -12.59
CA PRO A 76 -4.46 -26.53 -11.86
C PRO A 76 -5.04 -26.88 -10.49
N SER A 77 -4.22 -26.85 -9.45
CA SER A 77 -4.71 -26.93 -8.08
C SER A 77 -5.10 -25.54 -7.59
N PHE A 78 -6.32 -25.42 -7.10
CA PHE A 78 -6.76 -24.21 -6.41
C PHE A 78 -5.90 -24.05 -5.17
N ASN A 79 -4.90 -23.19 -5.23
CA ASN A 79 -4.07 -22.88 -4.08
C ASN A 79 -4.87 -22.00 -3.11
N PHE A 80 -5.32 -22.59 -2.01
CA PHE A 80 -6.04 -21.91 -0.94
C PHE A 80 -5.28 -20.68 -0.40
N LEU A 81 -3.95 -20.69 -0.44
CA LEU A 81 -3.10 -19.60 0.02
C LEU A 81 -2.93 -18.47 -1.03
N PHE A 82 -3.40 -18.66 -2.26
CA PHE A 82 -3.23 -17.70 -3.34
C PHE A 82 -3.58 -16.25 -2.95
N PRO A 83 -4.72 -15.95 -2.29
CA PRO A 83 -5.04 -14.57 -1.91
C PRO A 83 -4.01 -13.95 -0.97
N VAL A 84 -3.40 -14.75 -0.09
CA VAL A 84 -2.34 -14.31 0.83
C VAL A 84 -1.03 -14.13 0.07
N GLN A 85 -0.71 -15.07 -0.81
CA GLN A 85 0.51 -15.05 -1.64
C GLN A 85 0.57 -13.85 -2.58
N LEU A 86 -0.56 -13.26 -3.00
CA LEU A 86 -0.59 -12.00 -3.77
C LEU A 86 0.11 -10.82 -3.06
N VAL A 87 0.31 -10.93 -1.75
CA VAL A 87 0.96 -9.89 -0.95
C VAL A 87 2.26 -10.39 -0.32
N THR A 88 2.27 -11.59 0.24
CA THR A 88 3.39 -12.09 1.03
C THR A 88 4.65 -12.36 0.21
N TYR A 89 4.52 -12.70 -1.06
CA TYR A 89 5.66 -12.93 -1.97
C TYR A 89 6.60 -11.72 -2.05
N MET A 90 6.07 -10.50 -1.87
CA MET A 90 6.85 -9.25 -1.89
C MET A 90 7.84 -9.14 -0.72
N LEU A 91 7.63 -9.91 0.36
CA LEU A 91 8.49 -9.89 1.54
C LEU A 91 9.68 -10.82 1.40
N LEU A 92 9.55 -11.87 0.57
CA LEU A 92 10.59 -12.87 0.34
C LEU A 92 11.63 -12.39 -0.66
N HIS A 93 12.88 -12.82 -0.46
CA HIS A 93 13.99 -12.58 -1.40
C HIS A 93 14.87 -13.83 -1.46
N SER A 94 15.60 -14.00 -2.58
CA SER A 94 16.45 -15.17 -2.74
C SER A 94 17.62 -15.15 -1.75
N PRO A 95 17.74 -16.10 -0.83
CA PRO A 95 18.86 -16.15 0.10
C PRO A 95 20.20 -16.42 -0.60
N GLY A 96 20.20 -16.93 -1.82
CA GLY A 96 21.40 -17.12 -2.67
C GLY A 96 21.79 -15.88 -3.47
N ASP A 97 20.95 -14.83 -3.49
CA ASP A 97 21.21 -13.59 -4.23
C ASP A 97 20.87 -12.35 -3.40
N MET A 98 21.84 -11.91 -2.59
CA MET A 98 21.74 -10.70 -1.79
C MET A 98 21.51 -9.44 -2.64
N TRP A 99 21.96 -9.42 -3.89
CA TRP A 99 21.79 -8.29 -4.78
C TRP A 99 20.33 -8.06 -5.15
N HIS A 100 19.52 -9.12 -5.16
CA HIS A 100 18.08 -9.02 -5.37
C HIS A 100 17.40 -8.16 -4.30
N LEU A 101 17.66 -8.42 -3.01
CA LEU A 101 17.15 -7.57 -1.91
C LEU A 101 17.76 -6.17 -1.98
N PHE A 102 19.09 -6.08 -2.14
CA PHE A 102 19.81 -4.80 -2.14
C PHE A 102 19.23 -3.82 -3.17
N TRP A 103 19.09 -4.24 -4.43
CA TRP A 103 18.57 -3.37 -5.47
C TRP A 103 17.11 -3.01 -5.28
N ASN A 104 16.28 -3.91 -4.77
CA ASN A 104 14.90 -3.57 -4.42
C ASN A 104 14.86 -2.45 -3.37
N MET A 105 15.67 -2.54 -2.34
CA MET A 105 15.72 -1.53 -1.26
C MET A 105 16.29 -0.21 -1.76
N VAL A 106 17.38 -0.22 -2.53
CA VAL A 106 18.00 0.99 -3.09
C VAL A 106 17.03 1.72 -4.01
N LEU A 107 16.41 1.02 -4.96
CA LEU A 107 15.46 1.63 -5.89
C LEU A 107 14.21 2.15 -5.17
N MET A 108 13.68 1.39 -4.21
CA MET A 108 12.57 1.85 -3.38
C MET A 108 12.92 3.11 -2.58
N TRP A 109 14.13 3.19 -2.02
CA TRP A 109 14.57 4.37 -1.28
C TRP A 109 14.77 5.58 -2.20
N MET A 110 15.45 5.40 -3.33
CA MET A 110 15.75 6.47 -4.28
C MET A 110 14.47 7.11 -4.84
N PHE A 111 13.55 6.29 -5.32
CA PHE A 111 12.33 6.76 -5.97
C PHE A 111 11.17 6.97 -4.98
N GLY A 112 11.11 6.16 -3.93
CA GLY A 112 9.97 6.13 -3.01
C GLY A 112 9.97 7.23 -1.97
N ARG A 113 11.15 7.64 -1.47
CA ARG A 113 11.26 8.62 -0.38
C ARG A 113 10.52 9.92 -0.68
N GLU A 114 10.70 10.44 -1.88
CA GLU A 114 10.06 11.68 -2.28
C GLU A 114 8.58 11.51 -2.57
N LEU A 115 8.19 10.37 -3.20
CA LEU A 115 6.79 10.04 -3.42
C LEU A 115 6.03 9.87 -2.10
N GLU A 116 6.60 9.18 -1.11
CA GLU A 116 5.98 9.06 0.21
C GLU A 116 5.80 10.42 0.87
N GLY A 117 6.79 11.33 0.75
CA GLY A 117 6.70 12.68 1.26
C GLY A 117 5.55 13.49 0.65
N VAL A 118 5.27 13.28 -0.64
CA VAL A 118 4.23 14.01 -1.38
C VAL A 118 2.84 13.41 -1.16
N MET A 119 2.72 12.09 -1.19
CA MET A 119 1.40 11.42 -1.14
C MET A 119 0.99 10.92 0.24
N GLY A 120 1.93 10.87 1.18
CA GLY A 120 1.75 10.38 2.53
C GLY A 120 1.80 8.85 2.65
N LYS A 121 2.13 8.37 3.87
CA LYS A 121 2.35 6.95 4.19
C LYS A 121 1.24 6.02 3.68
N ARG A 122 -0.04 6.37 3.94
CA ARG A 122 -1.17 5.48 3.63
C ARG A 122 -1.37 5.31 2.12
N ALA A 123 -1.29 6.40 1.35
CA ALA A 123 -1.42 6.35 -0.10
C ALA A 123 -0.24 5.60 -0.74
N PHE A 124 0.97 5.83 -0.23
CA PHE A 124 2.17 5.12 -0.67
C PHE A 124 2.05 3.60 -0.45
N LEU A 125 1.64 3.15 0.75
CA LEU A 125 1.43 1.73 1.03
C LEU A 125 0.36 1.10 0.13
N ARG A 126 -0.76 1.78 -0.09
CA ARG A 126 -1.80 1.29 -1.01
C ARG A 126 -1.28 1.16 -2.44
N MET A 127 -0.52 2.14 -2.91
CA MET A 127 0.11 2.11 -4.23
C MET A 127 1.10 0.95 -4.34
N PHE A 128 1.97 0.78 -3.35
CA PHE A 128 2.94 -0.31 -3.27
C PHE A 128 2.26 -1.68 -3.34
N ILE A 129 1.27 -1.91 -2.46
CA ILE A 129 0.53 -3.18 -2.41
C ILE A 129 -0.25 -3.42 -3.71
N ALA A 130 -0.93 -2.40 -4.24
CA ALA A 130 -1.68 -2.53 -5.50
C ALA A 130 -0.77 -2.90 -6.68
N GLY A 131 0.44 -2.33 -6.72
CA GLY A 131 1.44 -2.66 -7.73
C GLY A 131 1.92 -4.09 -7.63
N GLY A 132 2.23 -4.55 -6.43
CA GLY A 132 2.59 -5.93 -6.18
C GLY A 132 1.46 -6.89 -6.59
N ILE A 133 0.22 -6.62 -6.18
CA ILE A 133 -0.94 -7.46 -6.52
C ILE A 133 -1.15 -7.52 -8.04
N LEU A 134 -1.12 -6.40 -8.77
CA LEU A 134 -1.31 -6.43 -10.22
C LEU A 134 -0.18 -7.19 -10.91
N GLY A 135 1.07 -6.99 -10.47
CA GLY A 135 2.22 -7.76 -10.96
C GLY A 135 2.05 -9.27 -10.71
N ALA A 136 1.64 -9.63 -9.49
CA ALA A 136 1.37 -11.01 -9.11
C ALA A 136 0.26 -11.65 -9.95
N LEU A 137 -0.84 -10.93 -10.21
CA LEU A 137 -1.95 -11.42 -11.04
C LEU A 137 -1.52 -11.69 -12.48
N LEU A 138 -0.71 -10.80 -13.08
CA LEU A 138 -0.19 -11.02 -14.44
C LEU A 138 0.78 -12.20 -14.49
N GLN A 139 1.66 -12.33 -13.49
CA GLN A 139 2.59 -13.46 -13.41
C GLN A 139 1.85 -14.78 -13.17
N TRP A 140 0.88 -14.82 -12.27
CA TRP A 140 0.06 -15.98 -12.05
C TRP A 140 -0.71 -16.40 -13.30
N GLY A 141 -1.33 -15.41 -13.98
CA GLY A 141 -2.06 -15.65 -15.24
C GLY A 141 -1.17 -16.14 -16.37
N SER A 142 0.14 -15.85 -16.38
CA SER A 142 1.06 -16.38 -17.38
C SER A 142 1.18 -17.89 -17.32
N GLY A 143 0.97 -18.52 -16.17
CA GLY A 143 0.92 -19.97 -16.05
C GLY A 143 -0.18 -20.64 -16.88
N LEU A 144 -1.14 -19.88 -17.43
CA LEU A 144 -2.12 -20.39 -18.39
C LEU A 144 -1.51 -20.66 -19.80
N VAL A 145 -0.38 -20.03 -20.09
CA VAL A 145 0.29 -20.07 -21.42
C VAL A 145 1.77 -20.45 -21.35
N THR A 146 2.31 -20.62 -20.15
CA THR A 146 3.71 -21.02 -19.92
C THR A 146 3.75 -22.16 -18.90
N ASP A 147 4.70 -23.07 -19.06
CA ASP A 147 4.93 -24.18 -18.12
C ASP A 147 5.87 -23.81 -16.96
N SER A 148 5.97 -22.52 -16.61
CA SER A 148 6.84 -22.09 -15.54
C SER A 148 6.30 -22.53 -14.18
N THR A 149 7.06 -23.35 -13.48
CA THR A 149 6.78 -23.83 -12.12
C THR A 149 7.56 -23.06 -11.04
N THR A 150 8.48 -22.16 -11.44
CA THR A 150 9.35 -21.43 -10.52
C THR A 150 8.51 -20.47 -9.65
N PRO A 151 8.62 -20.57 -8.31
CA PRO A 151 7.93 -19.63 -7.42
C PRO A 151 8.47 -18.21 -7.61
N THR A 152 7.56 -17.25 -7.59
CA THR A 152 7.90 -15.82 -7.69
C THR A 152 8.02 -15.21 -6.30
N ILE A 153 9.12 -14.50 -6.07
CA ILE A 153 9.45 -13.80 -4.83
C ILE A 153 10.02 -12.41 -5.14
N GLY A 154 9.91 -11.48 -4.20
CA GLY A 154 10.53 -10.17 -4.27
C GLY A 154 9.56 -9.00 -4.40
N ALA A 155 9.97 -7.85 -3.85
CA ALA A 155 9.21 -6.60 -3.88
C ALA A 155 9.25 -5.88 -5.23
N SER A 156 9.94 -6.43 -6.24
CA SER A 156 10.30 -5.72 -7.47
C SER A 156 9.11 -5.19 -8.26
N GLY A 157 7.97 -5.90 -8.32
CA GLY A 157 6.76 -5.41 -8.97
C GLY A 157 6.25 -4.11 -8.34
N ALA A 158 6.19 -4.07 -7.01
CA ALA A 158 5.83 -2.86 -6.28
C ALA A 158 6.88 -1.74 -6.44
N VAL A 159 8.16 -2.09 -6.53
CA VAL A 159 9.25 -1.12 -6.81
C VAL A 159 9.09 -0.51 -8.21
N TYR A 160 8.73 -1.31 -9.22
CA TYR A 160 8.43 -0.79 -10.56
C TYR A 160 7.22 0.16 -10.57
N THR A 161 6.24 -0.06 -9.71
CA THR A 161 5.11 0.86 -9.51
C THR A 161 5.59 2.22 -9.02
N ILE A 162 6.49 2.21 -8.02
CA ILE A 162 7.11 3.42 -7.48
C ILE A 162 7.94 4.13 -8.56
N MET A 163 8.78 3.40 -9.28
CA MET A 163 9.64 3.95 -10.34
C MET A 163 8.81 4.58 -11.47
N MET A 164 7.76 3.90 -11.94
CA MET A 164 6.86 4.43 -12.97
C MET A 164 6.14 5.68 -12.49
N MET A 165 5.55 5.65 -11.29
CA MET A 165 4.88 6.82 -10.72
C MET A 165 5.82 8.01 -10.57
N TYR A 166 7.06 7.78 -10.10
CA TYR A 166 8.10 8.80 -9.97
C TYR A 166 8.48 9.39 -11.34
N THR A 167 8.71 8.53 -12.32
CA THR A 167 9.08 8.92 -13.69
C THR A 167 8.02 9.78 -14.34
N LEU A 168 6.76 9.41 -14.20
CA LEU A 168 5.63 10.17 -14.74
C LEU A 168 5.41 11.51 -14.01
N ARG A 169 5.74 11.55 -12.72
CA ARG A 169 5.59 12.75 -11.89
C ARG A 169 6.69 13.78 -12.15
N TRP A 170 7.91 13.32 -12.38
CA TRP A 170 9.10 14.14 -12.58
C TRP A 170 9.96 13.70 -13.77
N PRO A 171 9.44 13.74 -14.99
CA PRO A 171 10.09 13.11 -16.16
C PRO A 171 11.43 13.74 -16.55
N ARG A 172 11.67 15.00 -16.15
CA ARG A 172 12.90 15.73 -16.48
C ARG A 172 14.01 15.54 -15.44
N ARG A 173 13.76 14.82 -14.35
CA ARG A 173 14.79 14.59 -13.33
C ARG A 173 15.82 13.61 -13.82
N THR A 174 17.03 13.81 -13.32
CA THR A 174 18.18 12.93 -13.53
C THR A 174 18.57 12.26 -12.23
N ILE A 175 19.07 11.05 -12.32
CA ILE A 175 19.67 10.29 -11.23
C ILE A 175 21.12 10.02 -11.58
N LEU A 176 22.01 10.18 -10.59
CA LEU A 176 23.42 9.84 -10.75
C LEU A 176 23.60 8.32 -10.61
N LEU A 177 24.01 7.67 -11.68
CA LEU A 177 24.29 6.24 -11.67
C LEU A 177 25.68 5.97 -11.04
N PHE A 178 25.65 5.35 -9.88
CA PHE A 178 26.86 4.85 -9.23
C PHE A 178 27.44 3.64 -10.01
N PRO A 179 28.76 3.47 -10.11
CA PRO A 179 29.83 4.29 -9.51
C PRO A 179 30.29 5.50 -10.34
N PHE A 180 29.87 5.59 -11.59
CA PHE A 180 30.41 6.57 -12.55
C PHE A 180 29.81 7.98 -12.38
N MET A 181 28.84 8.15 -11.49
CA MET A 181 28.14 9.42 -11.22
C MET A 181 27.60 10.11 -12.48
N ILE A 182 27.23 9.31 -13.49
CA ILE A 182 26.65 9.80 -14.75
C ILE A 182 25.22 10.21 -14.51
N PRO A 183 24.81 11.46 -14.83
CA PRO A 183 23.44 11.89 -14.72
C PRO A 183 22.58 11.29 -15.84
N VAL A 184 21.67 10.39 -15.49
CA VAL A 184 20.75 9.74 -16.44
C VAL A 184 19.31 10.18 -16.15
N PRO A 185 18.56 10.63 -17.17
CA PRO A 185 17.14 10.94 -17.02
C PRO A 185 16.34 9.74 -16.55
N VAL A 186 15.46 9.93 -15.56
CA VAL A 186 14.65 8.84 -15.00
C VAL A 186 13.78 8.15 -16.04
N VAL A 187 13.36 8.89 -17.08
CA VAL A 187 12.59 8.33 -18.22
C VAL A 187 13.40 7.28 -18.97
N LEU A 188 14.70 7.51 -19.20
CA LEU A 188 15.56 6.55 -19.89
C LEU A 188 15.79 5.30 -19.03
N ILE A 189 15.98 5.47 -17.72
CA ILE A 189 16.12 4.35 -16.79
C ILE A 189 14.86 3.48 -16.85
N MET A 190 13.67 4.09 -16.76
CA MET A 190 12.40 3.36 -16.79
C MET A 190 12.16 2.71 -18.16
N ALA A 191 12.42 3.41 -19.26
CA ALA A 191 12.27 2.88 -20.61
C ALA A 191 13.20 1.68 -20.85
N PHE A 192 14.46 1.77 -20.43
CA PHE A 192 15.40 0.68 -20.55
C PHE A 192 14.98 -0.55 -19.74
N LYS A 193 14.52 -0.35 -18.50
CA LYS A 193 14.02 -1.45 -17.67
C LYS A 193 12.78 -2.12 -18.28
N LEU A 194 11.81 -1.34 -18.76
CA LEU A 194 10.62 -1.89 -19.42
C LEU A 194 10.98 -2.64 -20.72
N ALA A 195 11.88 -2.10 -21.54
CA ALA A 195 12.33 -2.77 -22.76
C ALA A 195 13.02 -4.09 -22.41
N GLY A 196 13.92 -4.10 -21.41
CA GLY A 196 14.60 -5.31 -20.95
C GLY A 196 13.62 -6.38 -20.45
N ASP A 197 12.63 -5.99 -19.64
CA ASP A 197 11.60 -6.92 -19.14
C ASP A 197 10.71 -7.44 -20.28
N PHE A 198 10.34 -6.59 -21.22
CA PHE A 198 9.56 -7.01 -22.39
C PHE A 198 10.33 -7.99 -23.27
N MET A 199 11.61 -7.69 -23.55
CA MET A 199 12.47 -8.59 -24.33
C MET A 199 12.71 -9.91 -23.59
N GLY A 200 12.94 -9.88 -22.29
CA GLY A 200 13.11 -11.07 -21.47
C GLY A 200 11.84 -11.95 -21.47
N PHE A 201 10.68 -11.35 -21.37
CA PHE A 201 9.41 -12.07 -21.50
C PHE A 201 9.24 -12.71 -22.87
N MET A 202 9.50 -11.98 -23.96
CA MET A 202 9.40 -12.49 -25.34
C MET A 202 10.43 -13.58 -25.65
N GLY A 203 11.61 -13.51 -25.04
CA GLY A 203 12.69 -14.48 -25.20
C GLY A 203 12.49 -15.79 -24.43
N GLY A 204 11.41 -15.95 -23.70
CA GLY A 204 11.16 -17.12 -22.84
C GLY A 204 12.17 -17.21 -21.69
N GLY A 205 12.78 -16.08 -21.34
CA GLY A 205 14.01 -16.03 -20.57
C GLY A 205 13.83 -16.10 -19.07
N GLY A 206 14.35 -17.14 -18.49
CA GLY A 206 15.02 -17.12 -17.22
C GLY A 206 14.13 -17.11 -15.96
N HIS A 207 14.85 -17.01 -14.85
CA HIS A 207 14.27 -16.98 -13.49
C HIS A 207 13.66 -15.61 -13.10
N VAL A 208 13.59 -14.64 -14.02
CA VAL A 208 13.06 -13.29 -13.74
C VAL A 208 11.58 -13.24 -14.04
N ALA A 209 10.82 -12.77 -13.08
CA ALA A 209 9.37 -12.59 -13.21
C ALA A 209 9.05 -11.28 -13.96
N HIS A 210 9.33 -11.25 -15.27
CA HIS A 210 9.15 -10.06 -16.11
C HIS A 210 7.74 -9.48 -16.09
N LEU A 211 6.72 -10.32 -16.04
CA LEU A 211 5.32 -9.88 -15.97
C LEU A 211 4.98 -9.22 -14.65
N VAL A 212 5.63 -9.59 -13.54
CA VAL A 212 5.49 -8.86 -12.26
C VAL A 212 5.97 -7.42 -12.42
N HIS A 213 7.09 -7.21 -13.10
CA HIS A 213 7.65 -5.87 -13.35
C HIS A 213 6.75 -5.03 -14.25
N LEU A 214 6.30 -5.60 -15.37
CA LEU A 214 5.42 -4.93 -16.32
C LEU A 214 4.07 -4.59 -15.66
N GLY A 215 3.51 -5.51 -14.87
CA GLY A 215 2.27 -5.29 -14.11
C GLY A 215 2.42 -4.20 -13.05
N GLY A 216 3.55 -4.19 -12.35
CA GLY A 216 3.88 -3.13 -11.41
C GLY A 216 3.97 -1.76 -12.11
N ALA A 217 4.67 -1.67 -13.23
CA ALA A 217 4.77 -0.45 -14.02
C ALA A 217 3.40 0.03 -14.53
N LEU A 218 2.55 -0.89 -15.01
CA LEU A 218 1.19 -0.60 -15.43
C LEU A 218 0.38 -0.01 -14.25
N MET A 219 0.48 -0.58 -13.05
CA MET A 219 -0.19 -0.02 -11.87
C MET A 219 0.31 1.38 -11.54
N GLY A 220 1.62 1.65 -11.65
CA GLY A 220 2.18 2.99 -11.46
C GLY A 220 1.58 4.01 -12.44
N TYR A 221 1.41 3.63 -13.70
CA TYR A 221 0.73 4.45 -14.70
C TYR A 221 -0.76 4.69 -14.37
N ILE A 222 -1.48 3.62 -13.99
CA ILE A 222 -2.89 3.73 -13.58
C ILE A 222 -3.02 4.66 -12.36
N TRP A 223 -2.15 4.51 -11.38
CA TRP A 223 -2.15 5.36 -10.19
C TRP A 223 -1.85 6.83 -10.51
N PHE A 224 -0.92 7.08 -11.41
CA PHE A 224 -0.64 8.44 -11.89
C PHE A 224 -1.86 9.08 -12.55
N LYS A 225 -2.60 8.33 -13.38
CA LYS A 225 -3.81 8.82 -14.09
C LYS A 225 -5.02 8.96 -13.17
N ARG A 226 -5.24 8.00 -12.28
CA ARG A 226 -6.47 7.87 -11.46
C ARG A 226 -6.31 8.34 -10.02
N GLY A 227 -5.09 8.43 -9.51
CA GLY A 227 -4.79 8.73 -8.11
C GLY A 227 -5.22 7.61 -7.15
N ASP A 228 -5.23 7.91 -5.86
CA ASP A 228 -5.61 6.97 -4.82
C ASP A 228 -7.14 6.77 -4.76
N PHE A 229 -7.64 5.87 -5.59
CA PHE A 229 -9.07 5.57 -5.69
C PHE A 229 -9.64 5.03 -4.37
N VAL A 230 -8.93 4.10 -3.71
CA VAL A 230 -9.38 3.51 -2.44
C VAL A 230 -9.42 4.55 -1.33
N GLY A 231 -8.39 5.41 -1.24
CA GLY A 231 -8.37 6.49 -0.25
C GLY A 231 -9.48 7.51 -0.47
N ARG A 232 -9.85 7.78 -1.72
CA ARG A 232 -11.00 8.66 -2.03
C ARG A 232 -12.32 8.08 -1.54
N ILE A 233 -12.57 6.80 -1.76
CA ILE A 233 -13.78 6.12 -1.26
C ILE A 233 -13.83 6.18 0.26
N GLN A 234 -12.73 5.83 0.95
CA GLN A 234 -12.66 5.89 2.42
C GLN A 234 -12.91 7.29 2.96
N THR A 235 -12.31 8.32 2.34
CA THR A 235 -12.51 9.71 2.74
C THR A 235 -13.96 10.16 2.52
N GLN A 236 -14.61 9.74 1.43
CA GLN A 236 -16.03 10.03 1.19
C GLN A 236 -16.93 9.40 2.24
N HIS A 237 -16.68 8.14 2.61
CA HIS A 237 -17.43 7.47 3.67
C HIS A 237 -17.27 8.18 5.02
N GLN A 238 -16.04 8.55 5.38
CA GLN A 238 -15.76 9.30 6.61
C GLN A 238 -16.44 10.68 6.63
N ARG A 239 -16.40 11.41 5.49
CA ARG A 239 -17.10 12.70 5.37
C ARG A 239 -18.61 12.56 5.53
N LYS A 240 -19.22 11.56 4.88
CA LYS A 240 -20.66 11.29 5.02
C LYS A 240 -21.03 10.94 6.47
N ALA A 241 -20.24 10.10 7.14
CA ALA A 241 -20.44 9.77 8.54
C ALA A 241 -20.32 11.00 9.45
N ALA A 242 -19.28 11.82 9.24
CA ALA A 242 -19.09 13.06 10.00
C ALA A 242 -20.22 14.09 9.76
N GLN A 243 -20.70 14.19 8.51
CA GLN A 243 -21.84 15.05 8.18
C GLN A 243 -23.10 14.61 8.91
N LYS A 244 -23.41 13.29 8.91
CA LYS A 244 -24.57 12.75 9.63
C LYS A 244 -24.51 13.06 11.13
N VAL A 245 -23.36 12.87 11.77
CA VAL A 245 -23.16 13.20 13.19
C VAL A 245 -23.31 14.71 13.44
N ALA A 246 -22.82 15.56 12.52
CA ALA A 246 -22.97 17.01 12.64
C ALA A 246 -24.43 17.46 12.49
N GLU A 247 -25.18 16.85 11.57
CA GLU A 247 -26.62 17.11 11.38
C GLU A 247 -27.43 16.67 12.59
N GLU A 248 -27.15 15.50 13.15
CA GLU A 248 -27.78 15.00 14.39
C GLU A 248 -27.54 15.98 15.56
N LYS A 249 -26.29 16.40 15.78
CA LYS A 249 -25.98 17.40 16.84
C LYS A 249 -26.64 18.75 16.61
N THR A 250 -26.76 19.17 15.36
CA THR A 250 -27.44 20.43 15.02
C THR A 250 -28.94 20.32 15.26
N GLY A 251 -29.56 19.18 14.91
CA GLY A 251 -30.94 18.87 15.20
C GLY A 251 -31.23 18.87 16.72
N GLU A 252 -30.38 18.21 17.49
CA GLU A 252 -30.48 18.18 18.95
C GLU A 252 -30.37 19.58 19.58
N ARG A 253 -29.45 20.42 19.07
CA ARG A 253 -29.32 21.82 19.53
C ARG A 253 -30.60 22.62 19.23
N ARG A 254 -31.11 22.54 18.01
CA ARG A 254 -32.36 23.24 17.63
C ARG A 254 -33.53 22.80 18.49
N GLU A 255 -33.64 21.49 18.77
CA GLU A 255 -34.71 20.98 19.64
C GLU A 255 -34.52 21.44 21.07
N MET A 256 -33.31 21.48 21.60
CA MET A 256 -33.00 22.05 22.91
C MET A 256 -33.43 23.53 22.99
N ASP A 257 -33.00 24.33 21.99
CA ASP A 257 -33.32 25.76 21.94
C ASP A 257 -34.85 25.99 21.88
N ARG A 258 -35.55 25.17 21.09
CA ARG A 258 -37.04 25.20 21.02
C ARG A 258 -37.71 24.92 22.38
N ILE A 259 -37.21 23.87 23.05
CA ILE A 259 -37.76 23.48 24.36
C ILE A 259 -37.45 24.55 25.41
N LEU A 260 -36.25 25.11 25.43
CA LEU A 260 -35.89 26.20 26.36
C LEU A 260 -36.72 27.45 26.11
N ALA A 261 -36.97 27.84 24.86
CA ALA A 261 -37.84 28.96 24.51
C ALA A 261 -39.29 28.72 25.01
N LYS A 262 -39.80 27.49 24.87
CA LYS A 262 -41.14 27.11 25.37
C LYS A 262 -41.25 27.18 26.89
N ILE A 263 -40.20 26.74 27.60
CA ILE A 263 -40.13 26.87 29.07
C ILE A 263 -40.13 28.33 29.47
N GLN A 264 -39.41 29.17 28.79
CA GLN A 264 -39.32 30.60 29.07
C GLN A 264 -40.67 31.32 28.86
N ALA A 265 -41.42 30.93 27.84
CA ALA A 265 -42.71 31.54 27.50
C ALA A 265 -43.88 31.01 28.34
N SER A 266 -43.89 29.72 28.70
CA SER A 266 -45.09 29.04 29.23
C SER A 266 -44.80 28.15 30.46
N GLY A 267 -43.58 28.16 30.99
CA GLY A 267 -43.20 27.41 32.19
C GLY A 267 -42.96 25.91 31.92
N LEU A 268 -42.36 25.23 32.91
CA LEU A 268 -42.01 23.79 32.83
C LEU A 268 -43.24 22.86 32.68
N SER A 269 -44.41 23.30 33.16
CA SER A 269 -45.65 22.54 33.06
C SER A 269 -46.18 22.40 31.63
N SER A 270 -45.75 23.28 30.72
CA SER A 270 -46.14 23.26 29.30
C SER A 270 -45.47 22.18 28.45
N LEU A 271 -44.46 21.51 28.99
CA LEU A 271 -43.72 20.48 28.26
C LEU A 271 -44.54 19.19 28.16
N ASP A 272 -44.57 18.63 26.96
CA ASP A 272 -45.07 17.29 26.71
C ASP A 272 -44.13 16.18 27.21
N LYS A 273 -44.61 14.94 27.20
CA LYS A 273 -43.86 13.77 27.69
C LYS A 273 -42.59 13.53 26.90
N LYS A 274 -42.60 13.82 25.60
CA LYS A 274 -41.40 13.62 24.72
C LYS A 274 -40.34 14.69 25.00
N GLU A 275 -40.75 15.93 25.16
CA GLU A 275 -39.89 17.05 25.49
C GLU A 275 -39.21 16.87 26.85
N ARG A 276 -39.93 16.41 27.87
CA ARG A 276 -39.38 16.07 29.20
C ARG A 276 -38.34 14.94 29.09
N SER A 277 -38.70 13.86 28.39
CA SER A 277 -37.77 12.72 28.17
C SER A 277 -36.48 13.11 27.42
N PHE A 278 -36.59 14.06 26.48
CA PHE A 278 -35.42 14.60 25.79
C PHE A 278 -34.48 15.36 26.73
N LEU A 279 -35.04 16.24 27.59
CA LEU A 279 -34.25 16.99 28.58
C LEU A 279 -33.57 16.07 29.60
N ASP A 280 -34.28 15.07 30.11
CA ASP A 280 -33.75 14.11 31.09
C ASP A 280 -32.58 13.32 30.52
N ARG A 281 -32.72 12.85 29.29
CA ARG A 281 -31.64 12.14 28.58
C ARG A 281 -30.40 13.02 28.42
N ARG A 282 -30.57 14.25 27.94
CA ARG A 282 -29.46 15.19 27.78
C ARG A 282 -28.79 15.60 29.08
N SER A 283 -29.58 15.78 30.12
CA SER A 283 -29.04 16.06 31.47
C SER A 283 -28.20 14.91 32.00
N LYS A 284 -28.62 13.66 31.76
CA LYS A 284 -27.85 12.46 32.12
C LYS A 284 -26.54 12.38 31.36
N GLU A 285 -26.57 12.55 30.02
CA GLU A 285 -25.37 12.56 29.16
C GLU A 285 -24.35 13.61 29.59
N LEU A 286 -24.79 14.82 29.95
CA LEU A 286 -23.92 15.89 30.43
C LEU A 286 -23.28 15.59 31.79
N ARG A 287 -23.97 14.84 32.66
CA ARG A 287 -23.41 14.40 33.95
C ARG A 287 -22.36 13.29 33.78
N GLU A 288 -22.58 12.38 32.84
CA GLU A 288 -21.66 11.27 32.55
C GLU A 288 -20.39 11.71 31.78
N SER A 289 -20.43 12.88 31.12
CA SER A 289 -19.29 13.46 30.38
C SER A 289 -18.37 14.34 31.22
N ARG A 290 -18.69 14.58 32.50
CA ARG A 290 -17.83 15.27 33.47
C ARG A 290 -17.07 14.30 34.33
#